data_9af92db570277fc1506111c732935964
#
_entry.id   9af92db570277fc1506111c732935964
#
_cell.length_a   1.000
_cell.length_b   1.000
_cell.length_c   1.000
_cell.angle_alpha   90.00
_cell.angle_beta   90.00
_cell.angle_gamma   90.00
#
_symmetry.space_group_name_H-M   'P 1'
#
loop_
_entity.id
_entity.type
_entity.pdbx_description
1 polymer ?
#
loop_
_entity_poly.entity_id
_entity_poly.type
_entity_poly.pdbx_seq_one_letter_code
_entity_poly.pdbx_strand_id
1 'polypeptide(L)'
;VIPGLIDSHCHVVLGDYTPRQKTVDFLDSYVHGGITSVVSAGEGVHAPGRPHDAAAVKALAIAAAKCFEHFHPNGMKVNAGSVVLEPGLTDGDFAEMARHGVRHAKYGFGGYAQPSDGEPEVRLAQKHGLCVMSHSGGSSIPGSSPINHEVLLQLRPDVCGHVNGGTTSLDERGIDRIIAESQMALQIVQAGNLRSALHIVKQAREAGALPRVCVASDTPTGTGVMPLGVLKSICELASLGDLPPEVVIGLATGNNTRAFRLAPGTGTIAVGAPADLVVCDAPSASLAADGLTAIARGDIPGISCVVVDGQVRVGRSRNTPMAKRLATFKGVAVPGSGH
;
A
#
# COMPACT_ATOMS: atom_id res chain seq x y z
N VAL A 1 -13.40 -16.64 3.40
CA VAL A 1 -12.21 -16.17 4.12
C VAL A 1 -11.16 -15.81 3.09
N ILE A 2 -10.52 -14.67 3.25
CA ILE A 2 -9.41 -14.19 2.41
C ILE A 2 -8.21 -13.84 3.31
N PRO A 3 -6.98 -13.75 2.76
CA PRO A 3 -5.85 -13.23 3.51
C PRO A 3 -6.12 -11.80 3.97
N GLY A 4 -5.46 -11.38 5.05
CA GLY A 4 -5.43 -9.98 5.46
C GLY A 4 -4.93 -9.10 4.32
N LEU A 5 -5.63 -8.00 4.05
CA LEU A 5 -5.27 -7.07 2.98
C LEU A 5 -4.03 -6.26 3.38
N ILE A 6 -3.26 -5.85 2.38
CA ILE A 6 -2.03 -5.07 2.55
C ILE A 6 -2.21 -3.74 1.83
N ASP A 7 -2.12 -2.63 2.56
CA ASP A 7 -2.01 -1.31 1.95
C ASP A 7 -0.53 -0.92 1.83
N SER A 8 0.03 -1.11 0.66
CA SER A 8 1.46 -0.88 0.39
C SER A 8 1.78 0.58 0.02
N HIS A 9 0.82 1.49 0.15
CA HIS A 9 1.01 2.92 -0.07
C HIS A 9 0.17 3.71 0.93
N CYS A 10 0.61 3.72 2.18
CA CYS A 10 -0.06 4.44 3.26
C CYS A 10 0.84 5.56 3.77
N HIS A 11 0.32 6.76 3.85
CA HIS A 11 1.05 7.91 4.38
C HIS A 11 1.00 7.91 5.90
N VAL A 12 1.62 6.92 6.52
CA VAL A 12 1.85 6.90 7.96
C VAL A 12 2.85 7.96 8.34
N VAL A 13 2.72 8.49 9.55
CA VAL A 13 3.66 9.43 10.13
C VAL A 13 4.00 9.01 11.55
N LEU A 14 5.13 9.50 12.05
CA LEU A 14 5.51 9.25 13.43
C LEU A 14 4.41 9.73 14.38
N GLY A 15 3.86 8.81 15.21
CA GLY A 15 2.76 9.06 16.11
C GLY A 15 1.36 8.78 15.55
N ASP A 16 1.26 8.15 14.36
CA ASP A 16 -0.02 7.72 13.76
C ASP A 16 -1.07 8.83 13.62
N TYR A 17 -0.64 9.98 13.15
CA TYR A 17 -1.58 11.05 12.76
C TYR A 17 -1.35 11.45 11.30
N THR A 18 -2.34 12.07 10.67
CA THR A 18 -2.20 12.63 9.33
C THR A 18 -2.07 14.16 9.41
N PRO A 19 -0.90 14.73 9.12
CA PRO A 19 -0.69 16.17 9.22
C PRO A 19 -1.64 16.97 8.32
N ARG A 20 -2.00 16.40 7.18
CA ARG A 20 -2.85 17.02 6.17
C ARG A 20 -4.30 17.15 6.61
N GLN A 21 -4.87 16.10 7.19
CA GLN A 21 -6.24 16.05 7.68
C GLN A 21 -6.34 16.27 9.19
N LYS A 22 -5.20 16.38 9.89
CA LYS A 22 -5.12 16.50 11.34
C LYS A 22 -5.94 15.42 12.08
N THR A 23 -5.89 14.20 11.54
CA THR A 23 -6.61 13.03 12.08
C THR A 23 -5.62 12.12 12.79
N VAL A 24 -5.92 11.72 14.02
CA VAL A 24 -5.16 10.73 14.79
C VAL A 24 -5.86 9.39 14.77
N ASP A 25 -5.13 8.32 15.08
CA ASP A 25 -5.63 6.93 15.20
C ASP A 25 -6.35 6.42 13.93
N PHE A 26 -5.97 6.94 12.75
CA PHE A 26 -6.63 6.57 11.51
C PHE A 26 -6.31 5.12 11.08
N LEU A 27 -5.15 4.59 11.45
CA LEU A 27 -4.76 3.22 11.14
C LEU A 27 -5.68 2.19 11.81
N ASP A 28 -6.17 2.45 13.03
CA ASP A 28 -7.19 1.61 13.66
C ASP A 28 -8.42 1.41 12.76
N SER A 29 -8.87 2.49 12.12
CA SER A 29 -10.00 2.45 11.18
C SER A 29 -9.72 1.57 9.95
N TYR A 30 -8.46 1.45 9.51
CA TYR A 30 -8.07 0.62 8.36
C TYR A 30 -8.24 -0.88 8.63
N VAL A 31 -8.07 -1.32 9.88
CA VAL A 31 -8.34 -2.71 10.25
C VAL A 31 -9.80 -3.08 9.99
N HIS A 32 -10.74 -2.13 10.15
CA HIS A 32 -12.14 -2.31 9.79
C HIS A 32 -12.39 -2.41 8.27
N GLY A 33 -11.41 -2.02 7.45
CA GLY A 33 -11.38 -2.25 6.00
C GLY A 33 -10.73 -3.57 5.59
N GLY A 34 -10.32 -4.39 6.57
CA GLY A 34 -9.62 -5.65 6.32
C GLY A 34 -8.11 -5.52 6.16
N ILE A 35 -7.54 -4.32 6.40
CA ILE A 35 -6.10 -4.10 6.32
C ILE A 35 -5.42 -4.66 7.57
N THR A 36 -4.50 -5.58 7.40
CA THR A 36 -3.72 -6.19 8.48
C THR A 36 -2.25 -5.76 8.45
N SER A 37 -1.81 -5.19 7.34
CA SER A 37 -0.45 -4.69 7.17
C SER A 37 -0.44 -3.44 6.30
N VAL A 38 0.39 -2.46 6.65
CA VAL A 38 0.63 -1.26 5.83
C VAL A 38 2.12 -1.05 5.59
N VAL A 39 2.46 -0.38 4.48
CA VAL A 39 3.81 0.09 4.17
C VAL A 39 3.80 1.60 4.04
N SER A 40 4.70 2.27 4.73
CA SER A 40 4.89 3.71 4.64
C SER A 40 5.30 4.14 3.23
N ALA A 41 4.63 5.15 2.71
CA ALA A 41 4.88 5.73 1.39
C ALA A 41 5.93 6.86 1.40
N GLY A 42 6.74 6.92 2.45
CA GLY A 42 7.78 7.92 2.65
C GLY A 42 7.54 8.75 3.92
N GLU A 43 8.48 8.66 4.85
CA GLU A 43 8.37 9.37 6.12
C GLU A 43 8.43 10.89 5.90
N GLY A 44 7.41 11.57 6.39
CA GLY A 44 7.33 13.02 6.32
C GLY A 44 7.01 13.62 4.95
N VAL A 45 6.66 12.84 3.93
CA VAL A 45 6.30 13.37 2.59
C VAL A 45 5.27 14.49 2.67
N HIS A 46 4.27 14.34 3.53
CA HIS A 46 3.22 15.35 3.74
C HIS A 46 3.42 16.23 4.99
N ALA A 47 4.52 16.04 5.73
CA ALA A 47 4.75 16.83 6.93
C ALA A 47 5.08 18.29 6.59
N PRO A 48 4.50 19.26 7.30
CA PRO A 48 4.94 20.64 7.21
C PRO A 48 6.42 20.76 7.61
N GLY A 49 7.21 21.51 6.84
CA GLY A 49 8.64 21.66 7.12
C GLY A 49 9.43 20.36 6.94
N ARG A 50 9.02 19.50 6.01
CA ARG A 50 9.75 18.28 5.67
C ARG A 50 11.25 18.56 5.52
N PRO A 51 12.13 17.74 6.12
CA PRO A 51 13.57 17.92 5.96
C PRO A 51 14.00 17.64 4.50
N HIS A 52 14.97 18.43 4.03
CA HIS A 52 15.61 18.30 2.72
C HIS A 52 17.13 18.12 2.86
N ASP A 53 17.56 17.35 3.85
CA ASP A 53 18.95 17.00 4.04
C ASP A 53 19.10 15.53 4.45
N ALA A 54 20.23 14.93 4.08
CA ALA A 54 20.53 13.53 4.27
C ALA A 54 20.47 13.09 5.76
N ALA A 55 20.94 13.93 6.69
CA ALA A 55 20.96 13.59 8.11
C ALA A 55 19.54 13.53 8.68
N ALA A 56 18.69 14.50 8.33
CA ALA A 56 17.34 14.60 8.85
C ALA A 56 16.43 13.50 8.29
N VAL A 57 16.47 13.20 6.99
CA VAL A 57 15.64 12.12 6.41
C VAL A 57 16.06 10.75 6.94
N LYS A 58 17.36 10.52 7.13
CA LYS A 58 17.88 9.30 7.77
C LYS A 58 17.37 9.16 9.21
N ALA A 59 17.53 10.21 10.01
CA ALA A 59 17.10 10.20 11.42
C ALA A 59 15.60 9.93 11.55
N LEU A 60 14.79 10.58 10.72
CA LEU A 60 13.33 10.40 10.71
C LEU A 60 12.94 8.96 10.33
N ALA A 61 13.57 8.39 9.30
CA ALA A 61 13.30 7.01 8.86
C ALA A 61 13.65 5.99 9.97
N ILE A 62 14.80 6.15 10.62
CA ILE A 62 15.21 5.28 11.74
C ILE A 62 14.24 5.43 12.92
N ALA A 63 13.90 6.68 13.31
CA ALA A 63 12.98 6.93 14.41
C ALA A 63 11.60 6.29 14.14
N ALA A 64 11.05 6.48 12.93
CA ALA A 64 9.77 5.89 12.56
C ALA A 64 9.81 4.35 12.56
N ALA A 65 10.84 3.73 11.97
CA ALA A 65 11.01 2.28 12.00
C ALA A 65 11.04 1.75 13.44
N LYS A 66 11.77 2.42 14.34
CA LYS A 66 11.86 2.02 15.77
C LYS A 66 10.55 2.20 16.53
N CYS A 67 9.82 3.28 16.30
CA CYS A 67 8.53 3.51 16.96
C CYS A 67 7.51 2.46 16.56
N PHE A 68 7.37 2.17 15.27
CA PHE A 68 6.41 1.19 14.76
C PHE A 68 6.85 -0.28 14.95
N GLU A 69 8.08 -0.54 15.36
CA GLU A 69 8.49 -1.87 15.85
C GLU A 69 7.68 -2.31 17.07
N HIS A 70 7.18 -1.37 17.86
CA HIS A 70 6.44 -1.59 19.11
C HIS A 70 5.01 -1.06 19.10
N PHE A 71 4.61 -0.29 18.10
CA PHE A 71 3.29 0.29 18.00
C PHE A 71 2.49 -0.37 16.87
N HIS A 72 1.47 -1.13 17.26
CA HIS A 72 0.62 -1.92 16.36
C HIS A 72 -0.85 -1.53 16.54
N PRO A 73 -1.33 -0.47 15.87
CA PRO A 73 -2.72 -0.02 16.00
C PRO A 73 -3.70 -1.16 15.72
N ASN A 74 -4.51 -1.52 16.69
CA ASN A 74 -5.41 -2.69 16.64
C ASN A 74 -4.74 -3.97 16.12
N GLY A 75 -3.46 -4.18 16.44
CA GLY A 75 -2.66 -5.32 16.03
C GLY A 75 -2.07 -5.24 14.61
N MET A 76 -2.38 -4.20 13.84
CA MET A 76 -1.87 -4.01 12.47
C MET A 76 -0.35 -3.97 12.43
N LYS A 77 0.24 -4.61 11.43
CA LYS A 77 1.67 -4.56 11.13
C LYS A 77 1.98 -3.30 10.33
N VAL A 78 2.79 -2.41 10.89
CA VAL A 78 3.17 -1.14 10.25
C VAL A 78 4.63 -1.22 9.82
N ASN A 79 4.88 -1.32 8.52
CA ASN A 79 6.22 -1.28 7.93
C ASN A 79 6.59 0.19 7.66
N ALA A 80 6.94 0.91 8.74
CA ALA A 80 7.34 2.31 8.71
C ALA A 80 8.86 2.49 8.48
N GLY A 81 9.29 3.74 8.38
CA GLY A 81 10.69 4.09 8.16
C GLY A 81 11.07 4.11 6.68
N SER A 82 10.13 4.32 5.77
CA SER A 82 10.44 4.53 4.35
C SER A 82 11.17 5.86 4.17
N VAL A 83 12.49 5.81 3.95
CA VAL A 83 13.32 7.01 3.81
C VAL A 83 13.00 7.74 2.50
N VAL A 84 12.77 9.04 2.56
CA VAL A 84 12.73 9.89 1.36
C VAL A 84 14.16 10.08 0.87
N LEU A 85 14.45 9.68 -0.38
CA LEU A 85 15.78 9.83 -0.95
C LEU A 85 16.08 11.30 -1.21
N GLU A 86 17.20 11.76 -0.67
CA GLU A 86 17.74 13.13 -0.80
C GLU A 86 19.17 13.08 -1.32
N PRO A 87 19.62 14.10 -2.07
CA PRO A 87 21.02 14.23 -2.46
C PRO A 87 21.94 14.19 -1.25
N GLY A 88 23.06 13.46 -1.38
CA GLY A 88 24.07 13.38 -0.34
C GLY A 88 23.91 12.24 0.66
N LEU A 89 22.88 11.40 0.53
CA LEU A 89 22.83 10.12 1.23
C LEU A 89 23.97 9.21 0.74
N THR A 90 24.79 8.74 1.68
CA THR A 90 25.98 7.94 1.40
C THR A 90 25.77 6.46 1.60
N ASP A 91 26.68 5.63 1.11
CA ASP A 91 26.69 4.17 1.34
C ASP A 91 26.63 3.84 2.86
N GLY A 92 27.35 4.62 3.69
CA GLY A 92 27.31 4.47 5.14
C GLY A 92 25.95 4.77 5.75
N ASP A 93 25.22 5.75 5.23
CA ASP A 93 23.88 6.10 5.70
C ASP A 93 22.89 4.97 5.41
N PHE A 94 22.92 4.39 4.22
CA PHE A 94 22.07 3.24 3.88
C PHE A 94 22.42 2.01 4.70
N ALA A 95 23.70 1.73 4.95
CA ALA A 95 24.13 0.65 5.83
C ALA A 95 23.63 0.84 7.26
N GLU A 96 23.66 2.07 7.78
CA GLU A 96 23.14 2.41 9.11
C GLU A 96 21.63 2.20 9.17
N MET A 97 20.89 2.78 8.23
CA MET A 97 19.43 2.61 8.14
C MET A 97 19.01 1.15 8.08
N ALA A 98 19.67 0.34 7.24
CA ALA A 98 19.38 -1.10 7.12
C ALA A 98 19.58 -1.86 8.43
N ARG A 99 20.66 -1.54 9.19
CA ARG A 99 20.92 -2.12 10.52
C ARG A 99 19.85 -1.74 11.55
N HIS A 100 19.24 -0.56 11.42
CA HIS A 100 18.20 -0.06 12.31
C HIS A 100 16.76 -0.44 11.85
N GLY A 101 16.64 -1.32 10.87
CA GLY A 101 15.33 -1.87 10.47
C GLY A 101 14.62 -1.12 9.36
N VAL A 102 15.22 -0.07 8.78
CA VAL A 102 14.70 0.58 7.58
C VAL A 102 14.76 -0.40 6.41
N ARG A 103 13.63 -0.63 5.74
CA ARG A 103 13.50 -1.60 4.64
C ARG A 103 12.99 -1.00 3.35
N HIS A 104 12.50 0.23 3.38
CA HIS A 104 11.86 0.89 2.24
C HIS A 104 12.45 2.28 2.01
N ALA A 105 12.37 2.73 0.76
CA ALA A 105 12.74 4.09 0.37
C ALA A 105 11.72 4.67 -0.61
N LYS A 106 11.53 5.98 -0.56
CA LYS A 106 10.65 6.73 -1.47
C LYS A 106 11.46 7.71 -2.31
N TYR A 107 11.28 7.62 -3.63
CA TYR A 107 11.84 8.56 -4.60
C TYR A 107 10.79 9.52 -5.17
N GLY A 108 11.23 10.72 -5.62
CA GLY A 108 10.41 11.72 -6.28
C GLY A 108 10.03 12.93 -5.44
N PHE A 109 10.59 13.03 -4.23
CA PHE A 109 10.33 14.14 -3.28
C PHE A 109 11.62 14.79 -2.75
N GLY A 110 12.79 14.31 -3.18
CA GLY A 110 14.09 14.87 -2.80
C GLY A 110 14.45 16.13 -3.59
N GLY A 111 15.42 16.88 -3.07
CA GLY A 111 15.91 18.13 -3.63
C GLY A 111 16.85 17.97 -4.84
N TYR A 112 16.57 17.03 -5.75
CA TYR A 112 17.37 16.82 -6.96
C TYR A 112 17.12 17.89 -7.99
N ALA A 113 18.18 18.33 -8.69
CA ALA A 113 18.09 19.33 -9.75
C ALA A 113 17.30 18.81 -10.96
N GLN A 114 17.53 17.54 -11.31
CA GLN A 114 16.75 16.84 -12.34
C GLN A 114 16.13 15.56 -11.77
N PRO A 115 14.96 15.14 -12.25
CA PRO A 115 14.31 13.93 -11.75
C PRO A 115 15.12 12.64 -11.90
N SER A 116 16.13 12.61 -12.78
CA SER A 116 17.01 11.45 -13.00
C SER A 116 18.26 11.44 -12.13
N ASP A 117 18.59 12.56 -11.46
CA ASP A 117 19.88 12.73 -10.75
C ASP A 117 20.02 11.82 -9.51
N GLY A 118 18.90 11.31 -8.99
CA GLY A 118 18.91 10.42 -7.82
C GLY A 118 19.16 8.95 -8.14
N GLU A 119 19.59 8.61 -9.35
CA GLU A 119 19.94 7.22 -9.70
C GLU A 119 21.00 6.62 -8.74
N PRO A 120 22.08 7.36 -8.36
CA PRO A 120 23.06 6.83 -7.40
C PRO A 120 22.46 6.42 -6.07
N GLU A 121 21.58 7.25 -5.47
CA GLU A 121 20.93 6.96 -4.19
C GLU A 121 19.94 5.79 -4.32
N VAL A 122 19.24 5.66 -5.45
CA VAL A 122 18.40 4.51 -5.74
C VAL A 122 19.23 3.22 -5.75
N ARG A 123 20.40 3.21 -6.42
CA ARG A 123 21.31 2.05 -6.44
C ARG A 123 21.88 1.73 -5.06
N LEU A 124 22.27 2.75 -4.30
CA LEU A 124 22.77 2.55 -2.93
C LEU A 124 21.68 1.95 -2.02
N ALA A 125 20.46 2.49 -2.06
CA ALA A 125 19.34 1.93 -1.31
C ALA A 125 19.10 0.45 -1.64
N GLN A 126 19.05 0.11 -2.93
CA GLN A 126 18.88 -1.27 -3.40
C GLN A 126 20.05 -2.18 -3.00
N LYS A 127 21.29 -1.69 -3.06
CA LYS A 127 22.51 -2.40 -2.61
C LYS A 127 22.40 -2.82 -1.14
N HIS A 128 21.83 -1.98 -0.30
CA HIS A 128 21.61 -2.26 1.12
C HIS A 128 20.27 -2.97 1.43
N GLY A 129 19.57 -3.46 0.39
CA GLY A 129 18.38 -4.28 0.53
C GLY A 129 17.08 -3.49 0.74
N LEU A 130 17.11 -2.16 0.66
CA LEU A 130 15.89 -1.37 0.72
C LEU A 130 15.08 -1.55 -0.57
N CYS A 131 13.78 -1.73 -0.44
CA CYS A 131 12.85 -1.70 -1.57
C CYS A 131 12.55 -0.23 -1.91
N VAL A 132 12.91 0.18 -3.13
CA VAL A 132 12.72 1.57 -3.57
C VAL A 132 11.41 1.70 -4.35
N MET A 133 10.49 2.51 -3.84
CA MET A 133 9.27 2.93 -4.54
C MET A 133 9.46 4.34 -5.08
N SER A 134 9.28 4.54 -6.38
CA SER A 134 9.28 5.87 -7.00
C SER A 134 7.87 6.44 -7.11
N HIS A 135 7.73 7.76 -6.86
CA HIS A 135 6.60 8.53 -7.41
C HIS A 135 6.55 8.36 -8.94
N SER A 136 5.36 8.43 -9.54
CA SER A 136 5.19 8.45 -10.99
C SER A 136 4.08 9.41 -11.41
N GLY A 137 4.20 9.93 -12.63
CA GLY A 137 3.27 10.92 -13.17
C GLY A 137 3.67 12.36 -12.85
N GLY A 138 2.70 13.26 -12.81
CA GLY A 138 2.92 14.68 -12.56
C GLY A 138 3.23 15.01 -11.11
N SER A 139 3.63 16.25 -10.84
CA SER A 139 3.83 16.74 -9.47
C SER A 139 2.52 16.67 -8.68
N SER A 140 2.58 16.09 -7.47
CA SER A 140 1.40 15.88 -6.61
C SER A 140 1.27 16.92 -5.50
N ILE A 141 2.38 17.35 -4.94
CA ILE A 141 2.46 18.36 -3.88
C ILE A 141 3.63 19.30 -4.15
N PRO A 142 3.68 20.50 -3.54
CA PRO A 142 4.87 21.36 -3.63
C PRO A 142 6.13 20.61 -3.23
N GLY A 143 7.17 20.69 -4.06
CA GLY A 143 8.45 20.00 -3.85
C GLY A 143 8.48 18.54 -4.32
N SER A 144 7.43 18.01 -4.97
CA SER A 144 7.51 16.76 -5.72
C SER A 144 7.94 17.00 -7.16
N SER A 145 8.72 16.06 -7.71
CA SER A 145 9.16 16.10 -9.11
C SER A 145 8.18 15.34 -10.02
N PRO A 146 7.91 15.81 -11.25
CA PRO A 146 7.25 14.99 -12.24
C PRO A 146 8.19 13.87 -12.68
N ILE A 147 7.72 12.63 -12.61
CA ILE A 147 8.50 11.43 -12.96
C ILE A 147 7.79 10.72 -14.11
N ASN A 148 8.31 10.86 -15.32
CA ASN A 148 7.78 10.19 -16.49
C ASN A 148 8.35 8.76 -16.65
N HIS A 149 7.88 8.04 -17.65
CA HIS A 149 8.32 6.66 -17.90
C HIS A 149 9.81 6.55 -18.28
N GLU A 150 10.38 7.56 -18.94
CA GLU A 150 11.81 7.55 -19.32
C GLU A 150 12.69 7.64 -18.08
N VAL A 151 12.36 8.53 -17.16
CA VAL A 151 13.04 8.64 -15.86
C VAL A 151 12.89 7.34 -15.06
N LEU A 152 11.70 6.73 -15.01
CA LEU A 152 11.49 5.46 -14.33
C LEU A 152 12.34 4.33 -14.93
N LEU A 153 12.40 4.25 -16.25
CA LEU A 153 13.22 3.25 -16.96
C LEU A 153 14.73 3.46 -16.73
N GLN A 154 15.17 4.71 -16.52
CA GLN A 154 16.55 5.01 -16.12
C GLN A 154 16.80 4.67 -14.65
N LEU A 155 15.97 5.15 -13.73
CA LEU A 155 16.10 4.94 -12.30
C LEU A 155 15.95 3.47 -11.89
N ARG A 156 15.10 2.71 -12.55
CA ARG A 156 14.78 1.30 -12.25
C ARG A 156 14.52 1.06 -10.76
N PRO A 157 13.56 1.76 -10.14
CA PRO A 157 13.14 1.44 -8.79
C PRO A 157 12.55 0.02 -8.74
N ASP A 158 12.36 -0.54 -7.54
CA ASP A 158 11.70 -1.84 -7.38
C ASP A 158 10.19 -1.74 -7.68
N VAL A 159 9.58 -0.61 -7.30
CA VAL A 159 8.15 -0.36 -7.45
C VAL A 159 7.93 0.99 -8.16
N CYS A 160 7.18 0.96 -9.24
CA CYS A 160 6.58 2.13 -9.84
C CYS A 160 5.30 2.44 -9.02
N GLY A 161 5.41 3.41 -8.10
CA GLY A 161 4.33 3.79 -7.20
C GLY A 161 3.23 4.54 -7.92
N HIS A 162 1.97 4.28 -7.55
CA HIS A 162 0.75 4.90 -8.10
C HIS A 162 0.81 5.18 -9.62
N VAL A 163 1.10 4.14 -10.44
CA VAL A 163 1.21 4.25 -11.91
C VAL A 163 -0.03 4.90 -12.53
N ASN A 164 -1.19 4.68 -11.93
CA ASN A 164 -2.45 5.32 -12.30
C ASN A 164 -2.59 6.75 -11.74
N GLY A 165 -1.50 7.30 -11.18
CA GLY A 165 -1.39 8.68 -10.71
C GLY A 165 -2.14 8.97 -9.41
N GLY A 166 -1.71 10.05 -8.73
CA GLY A 166 -2.49 10.72 -7.71
C GLY A 166 -3.28 11.86 -8.36
N THR A 167 -2.60 12.96 -8.71
CA THR A 167 -3.20 14.09 -9.46
C THR A 167 -3.19 13.85 -10.96
N THR A 168 -2.11 13.29 -11.51
CA THR A 168 -1.97 12.96 -12.94
C THR A 168 -1.25 11.63 -13.10
N SER A 169 -1.87 10.68 -13.82
CA SER A 169 -1.23 9.43 -14.19
C SER A 169 -0.18 9.65 -15.29
N LEU A 170 0.66 8.65 -15.48
CA LEU A 170 1.39 8.50 -16.73
C LEU A 170 0.40 8.37 -17.90
N ASP A 171 0.83 8.76 -19.10
CA ASP A 171 0.07 8.48 -20.31
C ASP A 171 0.05 6.98 -20.64
N GLU A 172 -0.93 6.55 -21.42
CA GLU A 172 -1.10 5.14 -21.77
C GLU A 172 0.16 4.57 -22.45
N ARG A 173 0.82 5.33 -23.32
CA ARG A 173 2.07 4.92 -23.97
C ARG A 173 3.20 4.70 -22.98
N GLY A 174 3.33 5.56 -21.98
CA GLY A 174 4.34 5.44 -20.94
C GLY A 174 4.08 4.22 -20.06
N ILE A 175 2.81 3.95 -19.73
CA ILE A 175 2.38 2.76 -19.01
C ILE A 175 2.76 1.49 -19.78
N ASP A 176 2.42 1.43 -21.08
CA ASP A 176 2.71 0.28 -21.95
C ASP A 176 4.21 0.02 -22.04
N ARG A 177 5.03 1.07 -22.17
CA ARG A 177 6.50 0.95 -22.18
C ARG A 177 7.04 0.40 -20.86
N ILE A 178 6.56 0.87 -19.71
CA ILE A 178 6.99 0.34 -18.40
C ILE A 178 6.63 -1.14 -18.27
N ILE A 179 5.44 -1.54 -18.74
CA ILE A 179 5.02 -2.94 -18.72
C ILE A 179 5.94 -3.80 -19.58
N ALA A 180 6.28 -3.33 -20.79
CA ALA A 180 7.07 -4.08 -21.75
C ALA A 180 8.58 -4.06 -21.47
N GLU A 181 9.13 -2.92 -21.03
CA GLU A 181 10.58 -2.67 -20.98
C GLU A 181 11.18 -2.81 -19.56
N SER A 182 10.37 -3.13 -18.54
CA SER A 182 10.86 -3.26 -17.17
C SER A 182 10.36 -4.51 -16.45
N GLN A 183 10.93 -4.76 -15.27
CA GLN A 183 10.44 -5.74 -14.30
C GLN A 183 9.95 -5.10 -13.00
N MET A 184 9.80 -3.78 -12.98
CA MET A 184 9.27 -3.05 -11.82
C MET A 184 7.88 -3.55 -11.44
N ALA A 185 7.57 -3.58 -10.15
CA ALA A 185 6.19 -3.76 -9.71
C ALA A 185 5.36 -2.52 -10.08
N LEU A 186 4.10 -2.74 -10.45
CA LEU A 186 3.18 -1.72 -10.95
C LEU A 186 2.11 -1.49 -9.88
N GLN A 187 2.20 -0.39 -9.16
CA GLN A 187 1.26 -0.12 -8.08
C GLN A 187 0.09 0.74 -8.56
N ILE A 188 -1.11 0.18 -8.45
CA ILE A 188 -2.38 0.88 -8.64
C ILE A 188 -2.88 1.35 -7.28
N VAL A 189 -3.35 2.60 -7.20
CA VAL A 189 -3.87 3.17 -5.95
C VAL A 189 -5.30 3.67 -6.09
N GLN A 190 -6.05 3.61 -4.99
CA GLN A 190 -7.44 4.09 -4.95
C GLN A 190 -7.54 5.59 -5.20
N ALA A 191 -6.58 6.37 -4.70
CA ALA A 191 -6.55 7.83 -4.90
C ALA A 191 -6.23 8.25 -6.34
N GLY A 192 -5.88 7.29 -7.22
CA GLY A 192 -5.48 7.54 -8.60
C GLY A 192 -6.64 7.55 -9.59
N ASN A 193 -6.28 7.60 -10.87
CA ASN A 193 -7.24 7.61 -11.98
C ASN A 193 -7.73 6.20 -12.29
N LEU A 194 -9.04 5.96 -12.20
CA LEU A 194 -9.64 4.66 -12.43
C LEU A 194 -9.48 4.19 -13.90
N ARG A 195 -9.60 5.09 -14.88
CA ARG A 195 -9.41 4.74 -16.30
C ARG A 195 -8.00 4.21 -16.55
N SER A 196 -7.00 4.88 -16.00
CA SER A 196 -5.60 4.43 -16.10
C SER A 196 -5.39 3.11 -15.35
N ALA A 197 -6.03 2.91 -14.20
CA ALA A 197 -5.99 1.63 -13.48
C ALA A 197 -6.52 0.48 -14.33
N LEU A 198 -7.66 0.66 -15.01
CA LEU A 198 -8.24 -0.33 -15.91
C LEU A 198 -7.34 -0.59 -17.13
N HIS A 199 -6.70 0.45 -17.68
CA HIS A 199 -5.72 0.29 -18.76
C HIS A 199 -4.52 -0.55 -18.30
N ILE A 200 -3.93 -0.24 -17.13
CA ILE A 200 -2.81 -1.01 -16.55
C ILE A 200 -3.18 -2.49 -16.39
N VAL A 201 -4.34 -2.77 -15.81
CA VAL A 201 -4.79 -4.15 -15.60
C VAL A 201 -4.96 -4.90 -16.92
N LYS A 202 -5.57 -4.26 -17.91
CA LYS A 202 -5.75 -4.83 -19.25
C LYS A 202 -4.40 -5.16 -19.90
N GLN A 203 -3.50 -4.18 -19.96
CA GLN A 203 -2.19 -4.36 -20.58
C GLN A 203 -1.31 -5.36 -19.82
N ALA A 204 -1.33 -5.33 -18.49
CA ALA A 204 -0.60 -6.29 -17.67
C ALA A 204 -1.14 -7.72 -17.85
N ARG A 205 -2.46 -7.91 -18.01
CA ARG A 205 -3.05 -9.22 -18.31
C ARG A 205 -2.58 -9.74 -19.67
N GLU A 206 -2.65 -8.91 -20.71
CA GLU A 206 -2.25 -9.26 -22.08
C GLU A 206 -0.75 -9.61 -22.15
N ALA A 207 0.10 -8.92 -21.37
CA ALA A 207 1.54 -9.15 -21.28
C ALA A 207 1.95 -10.26 -20.29
N GLY A 208 1.00 -10.92 -19.60
CA GLY A 208 1.33 -11.88 -18.53
C GLY A 208 1.98 -11.25 -17.29
N ALA A 209 1.86 -9.94 -17.12
CA ALA A 209 2.52 -9.14 -16.08
C ALA A 209 1.66 -8.93 -14.81
N LEU A 210 0.46 -9.51 -14.72
CA LEU A 210 -0.38 -9.41 -13.51
C LEU A 210 0.34 -9.78 -12.20
N PRO A 211 1.29 -10.75 -12.16
CA PRO A 211 2.06 -11.01 -10.93
C PRO A 211 2.87 -9.82 -10.41
N ARG A 212 3.13 -8.80 -11.24
CA ARG A 212 3.82 -7.57 -10.86
C ARG A 212 2.87 -6.43 -10.42
N VAL A 213 1.57 -6.59 -10.66
CA VAL A 213 0.58 -5.56 -10.28
C VAL A 213 0.28 -5.66 -8.79
N CYS A 214 0.29 -4.52 -8.12
CA CYS A 214 -0.07 -4.35 -6.71
C CYS A 214 -1.22 -3.37 -6.57
N VAL A 215 -2.05 -3.54 -5.55
CA VAL A 215 -3.15 -2.62 -5.20
C VAL A 215 -2.92 -2.02 -3.82
N ALA A 216 -3.08 -0.70 -3.72
CA ALA A 216 -2.91 0.09 -2.51
C ALA A 216 -3.92 1.25 -2.45
N SER A 217 -3.86 2.11 -1.44
CA SER A 217 -4.77 3.25 -1.31
C SER A 217 -4.19 4.59 -1.76
N ASP A 218 -2.94 4.86 -1.44
CA ASP A 218 -2.31 6.19 -1.49
C ASP A 218 -3.08 7.20 -0.62
N THR A 219 -3.35 6.81 0.61
CA THR A 219 -4.05 7.63 1.60
C THR A 219 -3.31 7.58 2.95
N PRO A 220 -3.53 8.55 3.84
CA PRO A 220 -4.26 9.79 3.64
C PRO A 220 -3.57 10.78 2.70
N THR A 221 -4.34 11.37 1.79
CA THR A 221 -3.91 12.43 0.86
C THR A 221 -4.96 13.54 0.80
N GLY A 222 -4.99 14.32 -0.28
CA GLY A 222 -6.07 15.28 -0.55
C GLY A 222 -7.45 14.65 -0.68
N THR A 223 -7.53 13.35 -0.95
CA THR A 223 -8.79 12.58 -0.99
C THR A 223 -9.30 12.18 0.41
N GLY A 224 -8.50 12.40 1.45
CA GLY A 224 -8.85 12.09 2.83
C GLY A 224 -8.30 10.76 3.34
N VAL A 225 -8.84 10.33 4.48
CA VAL A 225 -8.61 9.01 5.08
C VAL A 225 -9.61 8.03 4.47
N MET A 226 -9.13 6.96 3.83
CA MET A 226 -9.97 5.99 3.13
C MET A 226 -9.79 4.56 3.67
N PRO A 227 -10.42 4.21 4.80
CA PRO A 227 -10.26 2.88 5.41
C PRO A 227 -10.67 1.73 4.50
N LEU A 228 -11.57 1.96 3.55
CA LEU A 228 -12.03 0.97 2.57
C LEU A 228 -11.30 1.11 1.21
N GLY A 229 -10.28 1.95 1.08
CA GLY A 229 -9.67 2.28 -0.21
C GLY A 229 -9.18 1.05 -0.98
N VAL A 230 -8.42 0.17 -0.36
CA VAL A 230 -7.93 -1.07 -0.99
C VAL A 230 -9.10 -1.99 -1.35
N LEU A 231 -10.06 -2.18 -0.43
CA LEU A 231 -11.23 -3.04 -0.69
C LEU A 231 -12.10 -2.51 -1.82
N LYS A 232 -12.23 -1.18 -1.93
CA LYS A 232 -12.95 -0.55 -3.03
C LYS A 232 -12.22 -0.75 -4.35
N SER A 233 -10.90 -0.59 -4.41
CA SER A 233 -10.12 -0.91 -5.61
C SER A 233 -10.28 -2.37 -6.04
N ILE A 234 -10.31 -3.30 -5.09
CA ILE A 234 -10.58 -4.72 -5.38
C ILE A 234 -11.93 -4.87 -6.11
N CYS A 235 -12.99 -4.26 -5.59
CA CYS A 235 -14.33 -4.33 -6.20
C CYS A 235 -14.37 -3.65 -7.58
N GLU A 236 -13.75 -2.50 -7.74
CA GLU A 236 -13.69 -1.76 -9.01
C GLU A 236 -12.93 -2.55 -10.09
N LEU A 237 -11.74 -3.09 -9.76
CA LEU A 237 -10.94 -3.85 -10.71
C LEU A 237 -11.56 -5.20 -11.07
N ALA A 238 -12.26 -5.85 -10.15
CA ALA A 238 -12.98 -7.07 -10.44
C ALA A 238 -14.19 -6.82 -11.35
N SER A 239 -15.00 -5.80 -11.02
CA SER A 239 -16.26 -5.55 -11.72
C SER A 239 -16.08 -4.82 -13.06
N LEU A 240 -15.13 -3.90 -13.17
CA LEU A 240 -14.90 -3.07 -14.35
C LEU A 240 -13.69 -3.53 -15.18
N GLY A 241 -12.71 -4.18 -14.54
CA GLY A 241 -11.51 -4.71 -15.18
C GLY A 241 -11.66 -6.15 -15.69
N ASP A 242 -12.82 -6.75 -15.49
CA ASP A 242 -13.11 -8.13 -15.90
C ASP A 242 -12.04 -9.13 -15.40
N LEU A 243 -11.69 -9.00 -14.13
CA LEU A 243 -10.78 -9.91 -13.45
C LEU A 243 -11.51 -10.77 -12.42
N PRO A 244 -11.17 -12.07 -12.31
CA PRO A 244 -11.68 -12.90 -11.23
C PRO A 244 -11.38 -12.26 -9.87
N PRO A 245 -12.34 -12.21 -8.93
CA PRO A 245 -12.15 -11.63 -7.60
C PRO A 245 -10.92 -12.17 -6.87
N GLU A 246 -10.65 -13.46 -6.99
CA GLU A 246 -9.50 -14.14 -6.39
C GLU A 246 -8.17 -13.58 -6.90
N VAL A 247 -8.11 -13.27 -8.19
CA VAL A 247 -6.94 -12.64 -8.80
C VAL A 247 -6.73 -11.25 -8.21
N VAL A 248 -7.79 -10.43 -8.16
CA VAL A 248 -7.68 -9.05 -7.65
C VAL A 248 -7.36 -9.02 -6.16
N ILE A 249 -7.89 -9.94 -5.36
CA ILE A 249 -7.49 -10.12 -3.96
C ILE A 249 -5.98 -10.44 -3.90
N GLY A 250 -5.48 -11.28 -4.79
CA GLY A 250 -4.04 -11.57 -4.90
C GLY A 250 -3.19 -10.32 -5.17
N LEU A 251 -3.69 -9.35 -5.98
CA LEU A 251 -3.01 -8.08 -6.23
C LEU A 251 -2.90 -7.22 -4.95
N ALA A 252 -3.87 -7.33 -4.04
CA ALA A 252 -3.93 -6.58 -2.78
C ALA A 252 -3.31 -7.33 -1.58
N THR A 253 -2.76 -8.53 -1.80
CA THR A 253 -2.21 -9.41 -0.75
C THR A 253 -0.83 -9.94 -1.15
N GLY A 254 -0.72 -11.14 -1.67
CA GLY A 254 0.54 -11.81 -1.99
C GLY A 254 1.42 -11.05 -2.98
N ASN A 255 0.85 -10.29 -3.93
CA ASN A 255 1.64 -9.45 -4.84
C ASN A 255 2.33 -8.31 -4.09
N ASN A 256 1.63 -7.66 -3.15
CA ASN A 256 2.24 -6.65 -2.28
C ASN A 256 3.40 -7.22 -1.47
N THR A 257 3.23 -8.42 -0.90
CA THR A 257 4.30 -9.09 -0.14
C THR A 257 5.55 -9.29 -0.98
N ARG A 258 5.41 -9.76 -2.22
CA ARG A 258 6.54 -9.94 -3.13
C ARG A 258 7.18 -8.62 -3.54
N ALA A 259 6.37 -7.65 -3.96
CA ALA A 259 6.84 -6.37 -4.45
C ALA A 259 7.59 -5.57 -3.38
N PHE A 260 7.09 -5.56 -2.16
CA PHE A 260 7.67 -4.80 -1.04
C PHE A 260 8.56 -5.64 -0.12
N ARG A 261 8.83 -6.91 -0.48
CA ARG A 261 9.70 -7.81 0.29
C ARG A 261 9.29 -7.92 1.76
N LEU A 262 7.97 -8.01 2.01
CA LEU A 262 7.44 -8.16 3.37
C LEU A 262 7.78 -9.52 3.96
N ALA A 263 7.52 -9.67 5.26
CA ALA A 263 7.79 -10.92 5.96
C ALA A 263 7.13 -12.11 5.25
N PRO A 264 7.82 -13.26 5.13
CA PRO A 264 7.29 -14.44 4.47
C PRO A 264 5.93 -14.86 5.04
N GLY A 265 5.00 -15.22 4.16
CA GLY A 265 3.65 -15.64 4.55
C GLY A 265 2.65 -14.49 4.75
N THR A 266 3.09 -13.23 4.84
CA THR A 266 2.15 -12.09 4.87
C THR A 266 1.27 -12.09 3.61
N GLY A 267 -0.02 -11.87 3.77
CA GLY A 267 -0.99 -11.83 2.65
C GLY A 267 -1.22 -13.19 1.97
N THR A 268 -0.96 -14.29 2.66
CA THR A 268 -1.26 -15.66 2.18
C THR A 268 -1.92 -16.49 3.27
N ILE A 269 -2.77 -17.44 2.87
CA ILE A 269 -3.34 -18.44 3.77
C ILE A 269 -2.59 -19.75 3.51
N ALA A 270 -1.70 -20.09 4.43
CA ALA A 270 -0.93 -21.35 4.39
C ALA A 270 -0.58 -21.80 5.81
N VAL A 271 -0.33 -23.09 5.96
CA VAL A 271 0.17 -23.64 7.24
C VAL A 271 1.54 -23.03 7.56
N GLY A 272 1.69 -22.48 8.75
CA GLY A 272 2.91 -21.80 9.20
C GLY A 272 3.00 -20.31 8.82
N ALA A 273 2.08 -19.79 8.01
CA ALA A 273 1.97 -18.35 7.75
C ALA A 273 1.33 -17.61 8.96
N PRO A 274 1.58 -16.30 9.11
CA PRO A 274 0.84 -15.48 10.07
C PRO A 274 -0.67 -15.61 9.84
N ALA A 275 -1.43 -15.81 10.92
CA ALA A 275 -2.89 -15.92 10.82
C ALA A 275 -3.54 -14.53 10.72
N ASP A 276 -3.30 -13.85 9.59
CA ASP A 276 -3.91 -12.58 9.21
C ASP A 276 -5.04 -12.88 8.23
N LEU A 277 -6.28 -12.76 8.68
CA LEU A 277 -7.44 -13.24 7.95
C LEU A 277 -8.57 -12.21 7.96
N VAL A 278 -9.31 -12.14 6.85
CA VAL A 278 -10.56 -11.40 6.76
C VAL A 278 -11.69 -12.35 6.43
N VAL A 279 -12.71 -12.37 7.28
CA VAL A 279 -13.95 -13.11 7.02
C VAL A 279 -14.98 -12.11 6.53
N CYS A 280 -15.43 -12.28 5.30
CA CYS A 280 -16.41 -11.43 4.67
C CYS A 280 -17.48 -12.24 3.92
N ASP A 281 -18.62 -11.61 3.69
CA ASP A 281 -19.73 -12.19 2.92
C ASP A 281 -20.41 -11.10 2.08
N ALA A 282 -21.34 -11.49 1.23
CA ALA A 282 -22.18 -10.53 0.54
C ALA A 282 -22.85 -9.58 1.55
N PRO A 283 -22.95 -8.28 1.25
CA PRO A 283 -23.70 -7.36 2.10
C PRO A 283 -25.20 -7.73 2.10
N SER A 284 -25.88 -7.49 3.21
CA SER A 284 -27.27 -7.91 3.43
C SER A 284 -28.26 -7.43 2.36
N ALA A 285 -27.98 -6.27 1.73
CA ALA A 285 -28.79 -5.69 0.67
C ALA A 285 -28.37 -6.12 -0.76
N SER A 286 -27.25 -6.84 -0.91
CA SER A 286 -26.77 -7.27 -2.23
C SER A 286 -27.56 -8.47 -2.78
N LEU A 287 -27.64 -8.56 -4.10
CA LEU A 287 -28.13 -9.74 -4.81
C LEU A 287 -27.08 -10.87 -4.89
N ALA A 288 -25.84 -10.61 -4.53
CA ALA A 288 -24.77 -11.60 -4.54
C ALA A 288 -25.01 -12.72 -3.53
N ALA A 289 -24.60 -13.94 -3.86
CA ALA A 289 -24.76 -15.10 -2.99
C ALA A 289 -23.71 -15.13 -1.86
N ASP A 290 -22.51 -14.63 -2.13
CA ASP A 290 -21.35 -14.65 -1.25
C ASP A 290 -20.44 -13.44 -1.48
N GLY A 291 -19.34 -13.36 -0.69
CA GLY A 291 -18.42 -12.22 -0.75
C GLY A 291 -17.66 -12.10 -2.08
N LEU A 292 -17.28 -13.19 -2.72
CA LEU A 292 -16.58 -13.14 -4.02
C LEU A 292 -17.52 -12.66 -5.13
N THR A 293 -18.75 -13.18 -5.14
CA THR A 293 -19.79 -12.73 -6.08
C THR A 293 -20.13 -11.25 -5.85
N ALA A 294 -20.13 -10.77 -4.60
CA ALA A 294 -20.33 -9.36 -4.29
C ALA A 294 -19.19 -8.50 -4.90
N ILE A 295 -17.95 -8.89 -4.68
CA ILE A 295 -16.77 -8.22 -5.26
C ILE A 295 -16.86 -8.18 -6.79
N ALA A 296 -17.19 -9.31 -7.45
CA ALA A 296 -17.34 -9.36 -8.91
C ALA A 296 -18.42 -8.41 -9.44
N ARG A 297 -19.43 -8.11 -8.64
CA ARG A 297 -20.50 -7.16 -8.98
C ARG A 297 -20.16 -5.70 -8.63
N GLY A 298 -19.03 -5.45 -7.98
CA GLY A 298 -18.64 -4.12 -7.50
C GLY A 298 -19.25 -3.75 -6.14
N ASP A 299 -19.95 -4.66 -5.46
CA ASP A 299 -20.47 -4.44 -4.12
C ASP A 299 -19.34 -4.60 -3.09
N ILE A 300 -19.24 -3.67 -2.16
CA ILE A 300 -18.32 -3.79 -1.01
C ILE A 300 -18.80 -4.92 -0.11
N PRO A 301 -18.04 -6.01 0.07
CA PRO A 301 -18.46 -7.10 0.94
C PRO A 301 -18.54 -6.66 2.40
N GLY A 302 -19.48 -7.25 3.14
CA GLY A 302 -19.57 -7.06 4.58
C GLY A 302 -18.48 -7.84 5.32
N ILE A 303 -17.62 -7.16 6.07
CA ILE A 303 -16.58 -7.79 6.90
C ILE A 303 -17.18 -8.16 8.25
N SER A 304 -17.22 -9.45 8.55
CA SER A 304 -17.74 -10.01 9.80
C SER A 304 -16.67 -10.37 10.81
N CYS A 305 -15.38 -10.41 10.39
CA CYS A 305 -14.25 -10.62 11.30
C CYS A 305 -12.94 -10.21 10.63
N VAL A 306 -12.04 -9.62 11.42
CA VAL A 306 -10.62 -9.46 11.05
C VAL A 306 -9.77 -10.10 12.16
N VAL A 307 -8.84 -10.95 11.75
CA VAL A 307 -7.88 -11.62 12.62
C VAL A 307 -6.48 -11.12 12.25
N VAL A 308 -5.67 -10.78 13.25
CA VAL A 308 -4.24 -10.44 13.08
C VAL A 308 -3.43 -11.28 14.05
N ASP A 309 -2.44 -12.00 13.56
CA ASP A 309 -1.62 -12.94 14.32
C ASP A 309 -2.46 -13.91 15.19
N GLY A 310 -3.54 -14.45 14.59
CA GLY A 310 -4.43 -15.39 15.26
C GLY A 310 -5.38 -14.78 16.30
N GLN A 311 -5.35 -13.48 16.50
CA GLN A 311 -6.23 -12.77 17.45
C GLN A 311 -7.34 -12.02 16.73
N VAL A 312 -8.58 -12.20 17.16
CA VAL A 312 -9.71 -11.41 16.64
C VAL A 312 -9.53 -9.95 17.05
N ARG A 313 -9.37 -9.08 16.07
CA ARG A 313 -9.22 -7.64 16.25
C ARG A 313 -10.52 -6.88 15.98
N VAL A 314 -11.29 -7.38 15.03
CA VAL A 314 -12.60 -6.83 14.68
C VAL A 314 -13.59 -7.99 14.65
N GLY A 315 -14.61 -7.96 15.49
CA GLY A 315 -15.71 -8.94 15.51
C GLY A 315 -16.83 -8.59 14.53
N ARG A 316 -16.88 -7.34 14.07
CA ARG A 316 -17.76 -6.82 13.02
C ARG A 316 -17.25 -5.45 12.59
N SER A 317 -17.08 -5.27 11.29
CA SER A 317 -16.63 -3.97 10.79
C SER A 317 -17.69 -2.87 11.00
N ARG A 318 -17.23 -1.72 11.49
CA ARG A 318 -18.06 -0.49 11.54
C ARG A 318 -18.03 0.28 10.22
N ASN A 319 -17.11 -0.06 9.29
CA ASN A 319 -16.89 0.68 8.05
C ASN A 319 -17.51 0.00 6.83
N THR A 320 -17.83 -1.30 6.91
CA THR A 320 -18.47 -2.03 5.80
C THR A 320 -19.97 -2.21 6.03
N PRO A 321 -20.75 -2.46 4.98
CA PRO A 321 -22.12 -2.95 5.15
C PRO A 321 -22.16 -4.23 5.99
N MET A 322 -23.33 -4.53 6.57
CA MET A 322 -23.51 -5.77 7.32
C MET A 322 -23.44 -7.00 6.38
N ALA A 323 -22.63 -7.97 6.73
CA ALA A 323 -22.58 -9.25 6.03
C ALA A 323 -23.88 -10.05 6.19
N LYS A 324 -24.31 -10.79 5.15
CA LYS A 324 -25.48 -11.67 5.23
C LYS A 324 -25.30 -12.73 6.30
N ARG A 325 -24.10 -13.33 6.38
CA ARG A 325 -23.73 -14.33 7.38
C ARG A 325 -22.61 -13.77 8.23
N LEU A 326 -22.80 -13.77 9.53
CA LEU A 326 -21.79 -13.29 10.47
C LEU A 326 -20.89 -14.45 10.93
N ALA A 327 -19.62 -14.14 11.20
CA ALA A 327 -18.73 -15.08 11.87
C ALA A 327 -19.26 -15.42 13.29
N THR A 328 -19.16 -16.67 13.67
CA THR A 328 -19.51 -17.14 15.02
C THR A 328 -18.25 -17.53 15.76
N PHE A 329 -18.14 -17.10 17.01
CA PHE A 329 -16.98 -17.34 17.84
C PHE A 329 -17.34 -18.29 18.99
N LYS A 330 -16.58 -19.38 19.16
CA LYS A 330 -16.76 -20.32 20.28
C LYS A 330 -15.54 -20.19 21.20
N GLY A 331 -15.77 -19.68 22.41
CA GLY A 331 -14.73 -19.60 23.45
C GLY A 331 -13.63 -18.57 23.20
N VAL A 332 -13.85 -17.59 22.31
CA VAL A 332 -12.90 -16.52 21.98
C VAL A 332 -13.50 -15.18 22.40
N ALA A 333 -12.72 -14.37 23.09
CA ALA A 333 -13.10 -12.99 23.38
C ALA A 333 -13.12 -12.16 22.08
N VAL A 334 -14.21 -11.45 21.82
CA VAL A 334 -14.38 -10.61 20.63
C VAL A 334 -14.44 -9.15 21.06
N PRO A 335 -13.52 -8.29 20.63
CA PRO A 335 -13.60 -6.85 20.91
C PRO A 335 -14.90 -6.27 20.37
N GLY A 336 -15.61 -5.47 21.16
CA GLY A 336 -16.80 -4.75 20.76
C GLY A 336 -18.10 -5.59 20.62
N SER A 337 -18.16 -6.81 21.14
CA SER A 337 -19.38 -7.62 21.18
C SER A 337 -20.37 -7.22 22.31
N GLY A 338 -20.09 -6.15 23.02
CA GLY A 338 -21.01 -5.54 23.97
C GLY A 338 -21.85 -4.46 23.29
N HIS A 339 -22.99 -4.84 22.72
CA HIS A 339 -24.31 -4.22 22.51
C HIS A 339 -25.01 -4.77 21.30
#